data_60185d478b18c7791c45adae881c5217
#
_entry.id   60185d478b18c7791c45adae881c5217
#
_cell.length_a   1.000
_cell.length_b   1.000
_cell.length_c   1.000
_cell.angle_alpha   90.00
_cell.angle_beta   90.00
_cell.angle_gamma   90.00
#
_symmetry.space_group_name_H-M   'P 1'
#
loop_
_entity.id
_entity.type
_entity.pdbx_description
1 polymer ?
#
loop_
_entity_poly.entity_id
_entity_poly.type
_entity_poly.pdbx_seq_one_letter_code
_entity_poly.pdbx_strand_id
1 'polypeptide(L)'
;VKARLSWMVMAVVLLMPLGAMAAPKRLVLLFTGDNRGEIAPCGCKEEPQGGLSRRKTAIAGERARGLPTVLMDSGNALFRDTTRRADDLLEQRAELVLEQMEAQGTVAMAVGERDLSHGLPYLQKATKGRKMKLLSANLVDKAGKAPFPATLVLEAGGLKVGVVGVSPEGTLAGEPGLKGKPPVETALAEARKLRKTKKVDVVVVLAAVPYQEAVKMALLAEDAVDFVVQSHDAKGIGIGEPVGSHAAVFPAGGLGRQLTRLELSVEGPGPSKDLGSGSRARQQLVVVEGNLLKAHEKLTSAKDEQTRGELTQTIVELEGRMRQLESELDVKPPAGGRAHQLSYITLGQAVADDPVLKRRVEQIEPSGSANAAH
;
A
#
# COMPACT_ATOMS: atom_id res chain seq x y z
N VAL A 1 -80.13 -37.52 12.64
CA VAL A 1 -78.82 -37.24 13.32
C VAL A 1 -77.74 -36.98 12.25
N LYS A 2 -77.40 -35.72 12.01
CA LYS A 2 -76.41 -35.33 11.00
C LYS A 2 -75.11 -34.90 11.75
N ALA A 3 -74.08 -35.69 11.61
CA ALA A 3 -72.74 -35.37 12.10
C ALA A 3 -72.06 -34.40 11.11
N ARG A 4 -71.68 -33.19 11.58
CA ARG A 4 -70.87 -32.24 10.85
C ARG A 4 -69.38 -32.51 11.17
N LEU A 5 -68.61 -32.93 10.16
CA LEU A 5 -67.20 -33.13 10.22
C LEU A 5 -66.54 -31.78 9.91
N SER A 6 -65.93 -31.18 10.94
CA SER A 6 -65.22 -29.89 10.85
C SER A 6 -63.75 -30.13 10.41
N TRP A 7 -63.34 -29.68 9.21
CA TRP A 7 -62.03 -29.79 8.71
C TRP A 7 -61.20 -28.59 9.28
N MET A 8 -60.31 -28.89 10.19
CA MET A 8 -59.35 -27.98 10.72
C MET A 8 -58.11 -27.95 9.78
N VAL A 9 -58.03 -26.95 8.91
CA VAL A 9 -56.84 -26.72 8.08
C VAL A 9 -55.77 -26.10 8.97
N MET A 10 -54.79 -26.90 9.35
CA MET A 10 -53.62 -26.47 10.09
C MET A 10 -52.61 -25.87 9.11
N ALA A 11 -52.55 -24.53 9.02
CA ALA A 11 -51.56 -23.82 8.24
C ALA A 11 -50.19 -23.93 8.93
N VAL A 12 -49.33 -24.80 8.43
CA VAL A 12 -47.90 -24.85 8.80
C VAL A 12 -47.19 -23.69 8.13
N VAL A 13 -47.01 -22.62 8.87
CA VAL A 13 -46.15 -21.53 8.45
C VAL A 13 -44.69 -22.01 8.55
N LEU A 14 -44.09 -22.37 7.43
CA LEU A 14 -42.63 -22.58 7.32
C LEU A 14 -41.94 -21.26 7.58
N LEU A 15 -41.49 -21.03 8.80
CA LEU A 15 -40.47 -20.01 9.15
C LEU A 15 -39.15 -20.46 8.52
N MET A 16 -38.91 -20.04 7.26
CA MET A 16 -37.58 -20.10 6.72
C MET A 16 -36.71 -19.12 7.57
N PRO A 17 -35.61 -19.57 8.16
CA PRO A 17 -34.69 -18.65 8.78
C PRO A 17 -34.19 -17.70 7.69
N LEU A 18 -34.54 -16.40 7.79
CA LEU A 18 -33.78 -15.38 7.06
C LEU A 18 -32.34 -15.58 7.48
N GLY A 19 -31.50 -16.13 6.60
CA GLY A 19 -30.05 -16.23 6.83
C GLY A 19 -29.54 -14.85 7.17
N ALA A 20 -29.18 -14.64 8.42
CA ALA A 20 -28.53 -13.42 8.84
C ALA A 20 -27.28 -13.30 7.98
N MET A 21 -27.27 -12.40 7.00
CA MET A 21 -26.06 -12.06 6.25
C MET A 21 -25.02 -11.62 7.28
N ALA A 22 -23.95 -12.38 7.39
CA ALA A 22 -22.86 -12.02 8.29
C ALA A 22 -22.36 -10.61 7.90
N ALA A 23 -22.19 -9.76 8.88
CA ALA A 23 -21.66 -8.41 8.63
C ALA A 23 -20.30 -8.51 7.93
N PRO A 24 -19.98 -7.59 7.00
CA PRO A 24 -18.71 -7.60 6.29
C PRO A 24 -17.53 -7.56 7.26
N LYS A 25 -16.57 -8.44 7.03
CA LYS A 25 -15.29 -8.39 7.75
C LYS A 25 -14.53 -7.15 7.28
N ARG A 26 -14.18 -6.25 8.19
CA ARG A 26 -13.49 -5.00 7.86
C ARG A 26 -12.11 -4.94 8.49
N LEU A 27 -11.14 -4.42 7.75
CA LEU A 27 -9.76 -4.32 8.16
C LEU A 27 -9.10 -3.09 7.50
N VAL A 28 -8.29 -2.36 8.25
CA VAL A 28 -7.40 -1.33 7.72
C VAL A 28 -5.98 -1.87 7.69
N LEU A 29 -5.36 -1.84 6.52
CA LEU A 29 -3.94 -2.07 6.34
C LEU A 29 -3.27 -0.72 6.12
N LEU A 30 -2.32 -0.37 6.98
CA LEU A 30 -1.47 0.80 6.84
C LEU A 30 -0.10 0.36 6.32
N PHE A 31 0.44 1.13 5.38
CA PHE A 31 1.75 0.84 4.83
C PHE A 31 2.66 2.06 4.91
N THR A 32 3.92 1.77 5.20
CA THR A 32 5.08 2.63 4.99
C THR A 32 6.06 1.93 4.05
N GLY A 33 7.03 2.66 3.53
CA GLY A 33 8.12 2.12 2.74
C GLY A 33 8.94 3.26 2.12
N ASP A 34 10.11 2.93 1.62
CA ASP A 34 11.03 3.89 1.01
C ASP A 34 11.29 5.14 1.90
N ASN A 35 11.32 4.91 3.23
CA ASN A 35 11.54 5.97 4.22
C ASN A 35 12.98 6.49 4.20
N ARG A 36 13.95 5.66 3.79
CA ARG A 36 15.37 6.01 3.56
C ARG A 36 16.06 6.67 4.75
N GLY A 37 15.70 6.27 5.97
CA GLY A 37 16.27 6.83 7.20
C GLY A 37 15.80 8.24 7.55
N GLU A 38 14.78 8.77 6.87
CA GLU A 38 14.22 10.08 7.18
C GLU A 38 13.46 10.02 8.52
N ILE A 39 13.89 10.83 9.48
CA ILE A 39 13.30 10.91 10.82
C ILE A 39 12.58 12.24 11.06
N ALA A 40 13.05 13.31 10.44
CA ALA A 40 12.48 14.65 10.49
C ALA A 40 11.59 14.93 9.26
N PRO A 41 10.71 15.94 9.31
CA PRO A 41 10.02 16.43 8.13
C PRO A 41 10.98 16.94 7.06
N CYS A 42 10.80 16.54 5.80
CA CYS A 42 11.62 16.95 4.68
C CYS A 42 10.80 17.58 3.55
N GLY A 43 11.46 18.26 2.61
CA GLY A 43 10.82 18.89 1.45
C GLY A 43 10.90 20.39 1.45
N CYS A 44 9.91 21.06 0.83
CA CYS A 44 9.90 22.51 0.73
C CYS A 44 9.88 23.18 2.10
N LYS A 45 10.62 24.30 2.24
CA LYS A 45 10.67 25.06 3.50
C LYS A 45 9.29 25.55 3.95
N GLU A 46 8.39 25.83 3.00
CA GLU A 46 7.05 26.34 3.26
C GLU A 46 6.08 25.24 3.72
N GLU A 47 6.20 24.01 3.17
CA GLU A 47 5.32 22.90 3.49
C GLU A 47 6.10 21.60 3.76
N PRO A 48 6.86 21.52 4.85
CA PRO A 48 7.62 20.31 5.18
C PRO A 48 6.67 19.17 5.54
N GLN A 49 6.87 18.02 4.88
CA GLN A 49 6.07 16.81 5.06
C GLN A 49 6.89 15.68 5.68
N GLY A 50 6.21 14.75 6.34
CA GLY A 50 6.85 13.58 6.93
C GLY A 50 7.22 13.77 8.39
N GLY A 51 8.19 12.98 8.82
CA GLY A 51 8.70 12.92 10.18
C GLY A 51 8.04 11.85 11.03
N LEU A 52 8.84 11.19 11.86
CA LEU A 52 8.39 10.08 12.72
C LEU A 52 7.36 10.54 13.76
N SER A 53 7.47 11.77 14.25
CA SER A 53 6.54 12.35 15.24
C SER A 53 5.11 12.50 14.70
N ARG A 54 4.95 13.00 13.47
CA ARG A 54 3.66 13.08 12.79
C ARG A 54 3.13 11.70 12.41
N ARG A 55 4.02 10.80 11.94
CA ARG A 55 3.65 9.42 11.63
C ARG A 55 3.04 8.70 12.84
N LYS A 56 3.63 8.86 14.02
CA LYS A 56 3.10 8.30 15.27
C LYS A 56 1.69 8.80 15.56
N THR A 57 1.46 10.10 15.45
CA THR A 57 0.13 10.71 15.67
C THR A 57 -0.90 10.21 14.66
N ALA A 58 -0.55 10.15 13.38
CA ALA A 58 -1.44 9.68 12.33
C ALA A 58 -1.86 8.20 12.52
N ILE A 59 -0.91 7.32 12.87
CA ILE A 59 -1.21 5.91 13.15
C ILE A 59 -2.11 5.77 14.38
N ALA A 60 -1.86 6.54 15.43
CA ALA A 60 -2.72 6.55 16.62
C ALA A 60 -4.15 7.02 16.28
N GLY A 61 -4.27 8.07 15.45
CA GLY A 61 -5.55 8.56 14.94
C GLY A 61 -6.33 7.50 14.14
N GLU A 62 -5.67 6.75 13.25
CA GLU A 62 -6.32 5.66 12.51
C GLU A 62 -6.82 4.55 13.43
N ARG A 63 -6.04 4.14 14.42
CA ARG A 63 -6.46 3.14 15.40
C ARG A 63 -7.64 3.60 16.26
N ALA A 64 -7.68 4.89 16.60
CA ALA A 64 -8.78 5.47 17.36
C ALA A 64 -10.13 5.45 16.60
N ARG A 65 -10.14 5.23 15.27
CA ARG A 65 -11.38 5.06 14.48
C ARG A 65 -12.11 3.72 14.75
N GLY A 66 -11.48 2.80 15.50
CA GLY A 66 -12.12 1.59 15.99
C GLY A 66 -12.11 0.40 15.01
N LEU A 67 -11.60 0.55 13.79
CA LEU A 67 -11.38 -0.60 12.90
C LEU A 67 -10.08 -1.32 13.26
N PRO A 68 -10.07 -2.66 13.20
CA PRO A 68 -8.84 -3.42 13.30
C PRO A 68 -7.81 -2.88 12.30
N THR A 69 -6.60 -2.57 12.78
CA THR A 69 -5.57 -1.89 11.99
C THR A 69 -4.24 -2.62 12.09
N VAL A 70 -3.66 -2.99 10.94
CA VAL A 70 -2.36 -3.64 10.80
C VAL A 70 -1.40 -2.71 10.08
N LEU A 71 -0.21 -2.51 10.63
CA LEU A 71 0.85 -1.69 10.05
C LEU A 71 1.96 -2.57 9.50
N MET A 72 2.36 -2.34 8.24
CA MET A 72 3.44 -3.04 7.54
C MET A 72 4.34 -2.06 6.81
N ASP A 73 5.56 -2.49 6.49
CA ASP A 73 6.52 -1.69 5.73
C ASP A 73 7.01 -2.47 4.50
N SER A 74 7.04 -1.84 3.35
CA SER A 74 7.46 -2.49 2.10
C SER A 74 8.97 -2.41 1.82
N GLY A 75 9.77 -1.94 2.80
CA GLY A 75 11.23 -1.94 2.74
C GLY A 75 11.86 -0.62 2.29
N ASN A 76 13.20 -0.62 2.17
CA ASN A 76 14.02 0.57 1.92
C ASN A 76 13.81 1.65 3.00
N ALA A 77 13.65 1.20 4.26
CA ALA A 77 13.29 2.07 5.37
C ALA A 77 14.48 2.75 6.05
N LEU A 78 15.66 2.10 6.07
CA LEU A 78 16.70 2.42 7.04
C LEU A 78 17.76 3.42 6.55
N PHE A 79 18.17 3.32 5.29
CA PHE A 79 19.26 4.14 4.76
C PHE A 79 18.88 4.77 3.41
N ARG A 80 19.51 5.91 3.10
CA ARG A 80 19.35 6.61 1.83
C ARG A 80 20.12 5.91 0.71
N ASP A 81 21.36 5.52 1.01
CA ASP A 81 22.27 4.90 0.05
C ASP A 81 22.19 3.38 0.07
N THR A 82 22.57 2.75 -1.02
CA THR A 82 22.65 1.29 -1.14
C THR A 82 23.97 0.73 -0.65
N THR A 83 24.97 1.57 -0.43
CA THR A 83 26.29 1.20 0.10
C THR A 83 26.56 1.90 1.43
N ARG A 84 27.39 1.27 2.27
CA ARG A 84 27.71 1.80 3.59
C ARG A 84 28.46 3.12 3.48
N ARG A 85 27.98 4.09 4.26
CA ARG A 85 28.73 5.29 4.64
C ARG A 85 29.13 5.19 6.10
N ALA A 86 30.37 5.57 6.41
CA ALA A 86 30.83 5.64 7.80
C ALA A 86 30.33 6.96 8.42
N ASP A 87 29.12 6.91 8.98
CA ASP A 87 28.47 8.05 9.62
C ASP A 87 27.58 7.53 10.75
N ASP A 88 27.97 7.80 11.99
CA ASP A 88 27.24 7.39 13.19
C ASP A 88 25.81 7.97 13.23
N LEU A 89 25.59 9.12 12.59
CA LEU A 89 24.27 9.73 12.50
C LEU A 89 23.29 8.86 11.69
N LEU A 90 23.78 8.22 10.62
CA LEU A 90 22.94 7.31 9.82
C LEU A 90 22.51 6.10 10.61
N GLU A 91 23.39 5.53 11.44
CA GLU A 91 23.03 4.39 12.30
C GLU A 91 22.06 4.82 13.41
N GLN A 92 22.23 6.01 14.02
CA GLN A 92 21.28 6.55 15.01
C GLN A 92 19.89 6.79 14.41
N ARG A 93 19.82 7.32 13.17
CA ARG A 93 18.56 7.47 12.44
C ARG A 93 17.89 6.11 12.18
N ALA A 94 18.65 5.16 11.65
CA ALA A 94 18.14 3.81 11.37
C ALA A 94 17.62 3.11 12.64
N GLU A 95 18.35 3.25 13.76
CA GLU A 95 17.90 2.69 15.04
C GLU A 95 16.62 3.35 15.53
N LEU A 96 16.49 4.68 15.44
CA LEU A 96 15.25 5.37 15.80
C LEU A 96 14.09 4.95 14.89
N VAL A 97 14.31 4.77 13.58
CA VAL A 97 13.29 4.26 12.65
C VAL A 97 12.81 2.88 13.11
N LEU A 98 13.72 1.94 13.36
CA LEU A 98 13.39 0.57 13.82
C LEU A 98 12.67 0.57 15.17
N GLU A 99 13.11 1.41 16.11
CA GLU A 99 12.46 1.56 17.40
C GLU A 99 11.02 2.06 17.25
N GLN A 100 10.82 3.06 16.39
CA GLN A 100 9.48 3.60 16.15
C GLN A 100 8.59 2.64 15.36
N MET A 101 9.12 1.85 14.44
CA MET A 101 8.38 0.77 13.78
C MET A 101 7.89 -0.26 14.80
N GLU A 102 8.75 -0.68 15.72
CA GLU A 102 8.38 -1.61 16.82
C GLU A 102 7.34 -0.97 17.75
N ALA A 103 7.57 0.26 18.24
CA ALA A 103 6.67 0.97 19.15
C ALA A 103 5.31 1.25 18.55
N GLN A 104 5.26 1.50 17.24
CA GLN A 104 4.02 1.70 16.48
C GLN A 104 3.38 0.38 16.04
N GLY A 105 3.97 -0.77 16.36
CA GLY A 105 3.41 -2.10 16.11
C GLY A 105 3.44 -2.51 14.64
N THR A 106 4.50 -2.16 13.89
CA THR A 106 4.77 -2.74 12.57
C THR A 106 4.94 -4.24 12.71
N VAL A 107 4.14 -5.03 12.00
CA VAL A 107 4.16 -6.50 12.13
C VAL A 107 5.15 -7.17 11.16
N ALA A 108 5.36 -6.55 9.99
CA ALA A 108 6.25 -7.06 8.95
C ALA A 108 6.93 -5.91 8.20
N MET A 109 8.13 -6.15 7.73
CA MET A 109 8.89 -5.29 6.84
C MET A 109 9.54 -6.15 5.75
N ALA A 110 9.37 -5.80 4.48
CA ALA A 110 10.19 -6.40 3.41
C ALA A 110 11.63 -5.87 3.49
N VAL A 111 12.60 -6.70 3.12
CA VAL A 111 14.00 -6.28 3.11
C VAL A 111 14.35 -5.69 1.75
N GLY A 112 14.55 -4.38 1.69
CA GLY A 112 15.03 -3.68 0.51
C GLY A 112 16.56 -3.62 0.43
N GLU A 113 17.11 -3.20 -0.70
CA GLU A 113 18.54 -3.07 -0.91
C GLU A 113 19.17 -2.06 0.07
N ARG A 114 18.47 -0.95 0.33
CA ARG A 114 18.92 0.11 1.25
C ARG A 114 18.99 -0.34 2.70
N ASP A 115 18.13 -1.28 3.10
CA ASP A 115 18.15 -1.86 4.45
C ASP A 115 19.39 -2.71 4.70
N LEU A 116 20.04 -3.16 3.63
CA LEU A 116 21.27 -3.97 3.64
C LEU A 116 22.52 -3.13 3.33
N SER A 117 22.45 -1.81 3.23
CA SER A 117 23.62 -0.97 2.93
C SER A 117 24.74 -1.10 3.96
N HIS A 118 24.42 -1.39 5.22
CA HIS A 118 25.38 -1.68 6.30
C HIS A 118 25.64 -3.18 6.52
N GLY A 119 25.15 -4.01 5.59
CA GLY A 119 25.32 -5.45 5.59
C GLY A 119 24.32 -6.23 6.44
N LEU A 120 24.23 -7.52 6.18
CA LEU A 120 23.34 -8.45 6.90
C LEU A 120 23.63 -8.52 8.41
N PRO A 121 24.91 -8.56 8.88
CA PRO A 121 25.19 -8.60 10.30
C PRO A 121 24.66 -7.38 11.07
N TYR A 122 24.75 -6.18 10.49
CA TYR A 122 24.16 -4.96 11.07
C TYR A 122 22.64 -5.11 11.21
N LEU A 123 21.95 -5.44 10.11
CA LEU A 123 20.50 -5.55 10.10
C LEU A 123 19.98 -6.61 11.10
N GLN A 124 20.65 -7.77 11.17
CA GLN A 124 20.33 -8.82 12.12
C GLN A 124 20.52 -8.37 13.57
N LYS A 125 21.60 -7.65 13.87
CA LYS A 125 21.88 -7.09 15.20
C LYS A 125 20.84 -6.05 15.59
N ALA A 126 20.54 -5.09 14.70
CA ALA A 126 19.60 -4.00 14.94
C ALA A 126 18.16 -4.47 15.13
N THR A 127 17.79 -5.61 14.51
CA THR A 127 16.42 -6.17 14.62
C THR A 127 16.31 -7.32 15.63
N LYS A 128 17.38 -7.71 16.27
CA LYS A 128 17.38 -8.79 17.26
C LYS A 128 16.42 -8.49 18.43
N GLY A 129 15.52 -9.43 18.72
CA GLY A 129 14.55 -9.33 19.80
C GLY A 129 13.30 -8.51 19.50
N ARG A 130 13.21 -7.85 18.34
CA ARG A 130 12.00 -7.14 17.92
C ARG A 130 10.90 -8.14 17.48
N LYS A 131 9.63 -7.75 17.66
CA LYS A 131 8.48 -8.57 17.26
C LYS A 131 8.23 -8.51 15.76
N MET A 132 8.55 -7.37 15.14
CA MET A 132 8.46 -7.17 13.71
C MET A 132 9.25 -8.23 12.94
N LYS A 133 8.65 -8.80 11.88
CA LYS A 133 9.28 -9.81 11.03
C LYS A 133 9.87 -9.17 9.78
N LEU A 134 11.17 -9.36 9.57
CA LEU A 134 11.80 -9.07 8.28
C LEU A 134 11.47 -10.19 7.31
N LEU A 135 10.99 -9.84 6.11
CA LEU A 135 10.56 -10.80 5.10
C LEU A 135 11.36 -10.63 3.80
N SER A 136 11.83 -11.74 3.25
CA SER A 136 12.29 -11.83 1.86
C SER A 136 12.19 -13.25 1.35
N ALA A 137 11.37 -13.46 0.36
CA ALA A 137 11.17 -14.77 -0.26
C ALA A 137 12.29 -15.16 -1.23
N ASN A 138 13.02 -14.18 -1.75
CA ASN A 138 13.95 -14.39 -2.86
C ASN A 138 15.43 -14.14 -2.53
N LEU A 139 15.78 -13.58 -1.35
CA LEU A 139 17.19 -13.44 -0.95
C LEU A 139 17.77 -14.77 -0.50
N VAL A 140 18.95 -15.07 -1.00
CA VAL A 140 19.75 -16.25 -0.59
C VAL A 140 21.22 -15.88 -0.41
N ASP A 141 21.90 -16.57 0.49
CA ASP A 141 23.35 -16.49 0.63
C ASP A 141 24.09 -17.34 -0.44
N LYS A 142 25.41 -17.35 -0.41
CA LYS A 142 26.26 -18.12 -1.33
C LYS A 142 26.01 -19.64 -1.27
N ALA A 143 25.48 -20.15 -0.17
CA ALA A 143 25.10 -21.55 -0.01
C ALA A 143 23.64 -21.83 -0.44
N GLY A 144 22.90 -20.81 -0.92
CA GLY A 144 21.50 -20.91 -1.30
C GLY A 144 20.52 -20.87 -0.14
N LYS A 145 20.98 -20.56 1.08
CA LYS A 145 20.15 -20.49 2.29
C LYS A 145 19.50 -19.11 2.37
N ALA A 146 18.20 -19.06 2.67
CA ALA A 146 17.46 -17.84 2.88
C ALA A 146 17.75 -17.27 4.30
N PRO A 147 18.20 -16.01 4.42
CA PRO A 147 18.45 -15.38 5.72
C PRO A 147 17.19 -14.89 6.43
N PHE A 148 16.08 -14.75 5.69
CA PHE A 148 14.81 -14.24 6.18
C PHE A 148 13.66 -15.20 5.86
N PRO A 149 12.57 -15.24 6.66
CA PRO A 149 11.34 -15.91 6.28
C PRO A 149 10.74 -15.27 5.02
N ALA A 150 10.14 -16.11 4.17
CA ALA A 150 9.50 -15.67 2.93
C ALA A 150 8.17 -14.94 3.19
N THR A 151 7.43 -15.41 4.22
CA THR A 151 6.04 -15.04 4.43
C THR A 151 5.69 -14.89 5.91
N LEU A 152 4.62 -14.13 6.17
CA LEU A 152 3.93 -14.06 7.44
C LEU A 152 2.44 -14.32 7.22
N VAL A 153 1.79 -15.01 8.16
CA VAL A 153 0.33 -15.10 8.22
C VAL A 153 -0.14 -14.51 9.55
N LEU A 154 -1.13 -13.63 9.47
CA LEU A 154 -1.74 -13.00 10.63
C LEU A 154 -3.27 -13.00 10.52
N GLU A 155 -3.95 -12.82 11.64
CA GLU A 155 -5.40 -12.70 11.71
C GLU A 155 -5.77 -11.33 12.28
N ALA A 156 -6.60 -10.58 11.54
CA ALA A 156 -7.11 -9.27 11.94
C ALA A 156 -8.47 -8.99 11.30
N GLY A 157 -9.38 -8.38 12.04
CA GLY A 157 -10.72 -8.06 11.55
C GLY A 157 -11.53 -9.28 11.06
N GLY A 158 -11.25 -10.46 11.62
CA GLY A 158 -11.85 -11.73 11.16
C GLY A 158 -11.32 -12.25 9.83
N LEU A 159 -10.28 -11.59 9.27
CA LEU A 159 -9.60 -11.99 8.05
C LEU A 159 -8.24 -12.61 8.35
N LYS A 160 -7.90 -13.65 7.59
CA LYS A 160 -6.58 -14.26 7.56
C LYS A 160 -5.78 -13.64 6.43
N VAL A 161 -4.75 -12.86 6.78
CA VAL A 161 -3.91 -12.13 5.82
C VAL A 161 -2.58 -12.85 5.66
N GLY A 162 -2.24 -13.20 4.42
CA GLY A 162 -0.93 -13.69 4.03
C GLY A 162 -0.08 -12.53 3.51
N VAL A 163 1.14 -12.44 3.99
CA VAL A 163 2.10 -11.40 3.59
C VAL A 163 3.32 -12.07 3.00
N VAL A 164 3.75 -11.64 1.82
CA VAL A 164 4.99 -12.06 1.16
C VAL A 164 5.92 -10.86 1.10
N GLY A 165 7.18 -11.00 1.48
CA GLY A 165 8.19 -9.97 1.26
C GLY A 165 9.09 -10.34 0.08
N VAL A 166 9.44 -9.37 -0.78
CA VAL A 166 10.42 -9.56 -1.86
C VAL A 166 11.41 -8.41 -1.94
N SER A 167 12.63 -8.77 -2.31
CA SER A 167 13.80 -7.91 -2.46
C SER A 167 14.20 -7.81 -3.95
N PRO A 168 15.06 -6.84 -4.34
CA PRO A 168 15.52 -6.73 -5.73
C PRO A 168 16.24 -7.99 -6.22
N GLU A 169 16.22 -8.21 -7.54
CA GLU A 169 16.99 -9.27 -8.19
C GLU A 169 18.48 -8.92 -8.26
N GLY A 170 19.32 -9.95 -8.27
CA GLY A 170 20.76 -9.80 -8.47
C GLY A 170 21.55 -9.60 -7.18
N THR A 171 22.78 -9.12 -7.33
CA THR A 171 23.69 -8.84 -6.22
C THR A 171 23.38 -7.49 -5.60
N LEU A 172 23.31 -7.40 -4.27
CA LEU A 172 23.04 -6.18 -3.56
C LEU A 172 24.36 -5.43 -3.26
N ALA A 173 24.38 -4.14 -3.55
CA ALA A 173 25.61 -3.33 -3.43
C ALA A 173 26.16 -3.28 -2.00
N GLY A 174 25.30 -3.18 -1.00
CA GLY A 174 25.68 -3.11 0.42
C GLY A 174 25.95 -4.48 1.06
N GLU A 175 25.55 -5.58 0.41
CA GLU A 175 25.71 -6.95 0.92
C GLU A 175 25.99 -7.94 -0.23
N PRO A 176 27.22 -7.96 -0.77
CA PRO A 176 27.58 -8.85 -1.89
C PRO A 176 27.54 -10.35 -1.54
N GLY A 177 27.37 -10.66 -0.26
CA GLY A 177 27.16 -12.03 0.24
C GLY A 177 25.78 -12.59 -0.07
N LEU A 178 24.81 -11.71 -0.38
CA LEU A 178 23.45 -12.09 -0.74
C LEU A 178 23.16 -11.86 -2.21
N LYS A 179 22.26 -12.67 -2.75
CA LYS A 179 21.73 -12.55 -4.11
C LYS A 179 20.21 -12.68 -4.10
N GLY A 180 19.53 -11.76 -4.77
CA GLY A 180 18.10 -11.89 -5.06
C GLY A 180 17.85 -12.80 -6.25
N LYS A 181 17.02 -13.82 -6.07
CA LYS A 181 16.42 -14.59 -7.17
C LYS A 181 15.32 -13.76 -7.84
N PRO A 182 14.79 -14.17 -9.03
CA PRO A 182 13.70 -13.48 -9.68
C PRO A 182 12.53 -13.25 -8.73
N PRO A 183 12.16 -11.98 -8.43
CA PRO A 183 11.18 -11.66 -7.38
C PRO A 183 9.76 -11.98 -7.81
N VAL A 184 9.44 -11.87 -9.11
CA VAL A 184 8.08 -12.10 -9.64
C VAL A 184 7.66 -13.55 -9.42
N GLU A 185 8.45 -14.51 -9.96
CA GLU A 185 8.17 -15.92 -9.86
C GLU A 185 8.13 -16.38 -8.40
N THR A 186 9.07 -15.87 -7.60
CA THR A 186 9.17 -16.23 -6.18
C THR A 186 7.96 -15.70 -5.39
N ALA A 187 7.54 -14.45 -5.61
CA ALA A 187 6.37 -13.88 -4.98
C ALA A 187 5.10 -14.69 -5.30
N LEU A 188 4.89 -14.99 -6.58
CA LEU A 188 3.71 -15.73 -7.04
C LEU A 188 3.67 -17.17 -6.51
N ALA A 189 4.83 -17.85 -6.45
CA ALA A 189 4.92 -19.18 -5.88
C ALA A 189 4.53 -19.21 -4.39
N GLU A 190 5.05 -18.25 -3.58
CA GLU A 190 4.71 -18.16 -2.16
C GLU A 190 3.26 -17.70 -1.96
N ALA A 191 2.74 -16.80 -2.79
CA ALA A 191 1.34 -16.38 -2.75
C ALA A 191 0.38 -17.55 -3.01
N ARG A 192 0.60 -18.33 -4.07
CA ARG A 192 -0.17 -19.55 -4.36
C ARG A 192 -0.11 -20.58 -3.23
N LYS A 193 1.08 -20.73 -2.62
CA LYS A 193 1.26 -21.61 -1.46
C LYS A 193 0.45 -21.12 -0.24
N LEU A 194 0.44 -19.82 0.06
CA LEU A 194 -0.39 -19.24 1.11
C LEU A 194 -1.88 -19.50 0.87
N ARG A 195 -2.37 -19.27 -0.34
CA ARG A 195 -3.77 -19.58 -0.71
C ARG A 195 -4.09 -21.05 -0.51
N LYS A 196 -3.24 -21.95 -1.07
CA LYS A 196 -3.50 -23.39 -1.05
C LYS A 196 -3.39 -24.01 0.34
N THR A 197 -2.31 -23.68 1.09
CA THR A 197 -1.97 -24.39 2.33
C THR A 197 -2.45 -23.69 3.59
N LYS A 198 -2.46 -22.37 3.61
CA LYS A 198 -2.86 -21.56 4.76
C LYS A 198 -4.29 -21.06 4.68
N LYS A 199 -4.92 -21.15 3.50
CA LYS A 199 -6.30 -20.71 3.24
C LYS A 199 -6.50 -19.26 3.66
N VAL A 200 -5.58 -18.38 3.26
CA VAL A 200 -5.64 -16.96 3.58
C VAL A 200 -6.75 -16.27 2.77
N ASP A 201 -7.43 -15.30 3.39
CA ASP A 201 -8.50 -14.52 2.75
C ASP A 201 -7.92 -13.41 1.85
N VAL A 202 -6.77 -12.84 2.25
CA VAL A 202 -6.10 -11.73 1.55
C VAL A 202 -4.62 -12.04 1.42
N VAL A 203 -4.03 -11.76 0.25
CA VAL A 203 -2.57 -11.83 0.05
C VAL A 203 -2.03 -10.46 -0.34
N VAL A 204 -1.05 -10.01 0.44
CA VAL A 204 -0.31 -8.76 0.23
C VAL A 204 1.15 -9.10 -0.08
N VAL A 205 1.68 -8.56 -1.16
CA VAL A 205 3.12 -8.60 -1.46
C VAL A 205 3.72 -7.25 -1.07
N LEU A 206 4.66 -7.26 -0.13
CA LEU A 206 5.51 -6.12 0.20
C LEU A 206 6.73 -6.17 -0.74
N ALA A 207 6.78 -5.27 -1.73
CA ALA A 207 7.65 -5.38 -2.88
C ALA A 207 8.72 -4.27 -2.90
N ALA A 208 9.89 -4.55 -2.33
CA ALA A 208 11.05 -3.65 -2.39
C ALA A 208 11.78 -3.75 -3.73
N VAL A 209 11.05 -3.62 -4.84
CA VAL A 209 11.52 -3.85 -6.21
C VAL A 209 11.13 -2.69 -7.15
N PRO A 210 11.76 -2.55 -8.34
CA PRO A 210 11.34 -1.60 -9.35
C PRO A 210 9.86 -1.73 -9.71
N TYR A 211 9.23 -0.63 -10.07
CA TYR A 211 7.79 -0.57 -10.36
C TYR A 211 7.34 -1.58 -11.44
N GLN A 212 8.13 -1.73 -12.50
CA GLN A 212 7.80 -2.67 -13.58
C GLN A 212 7.70 -4.12 -13.09
N GLU A 213 8.49 -4.52 -12.11
CA GLU A 213 8.40 -5.85 -11.51
C GLU A 213 7.17 -6.00 -10.62
N ALA A 214 6.81 -4.96 -9.86
CA ALA A 214 5.57 -4.93 -9.10
C ALA A 214 4.33 -5.05 -10.02
N VAL A 215 4.35 -4.36 -11.16
CA VAL A 215 3.29 -4.47 -12.19
C VAL A 215 3.24 -5.89 -12.77
N LYS A 216 4.39 -6.49 -13.12
CA LYS A 216 4.43 -7.89 -13.60
C LYS A 216 3.86 -8.88 -12.58
N MET A 217 4.16 -8.69 -11.27
CA MET A 217 3.57 -9.51 -10.22
C MET A 217 2.04 -9.44 -10.25
N ALA A 218 1.48 -8.24 -10.36
CA ALA A 218 0.04 -8.05 -10.39
C ALA A 218 -0.61 -8.61 -11.67
N LEU A 219 0.02 -8.40 -12.84
CA LEU A 219 -0.48 -8.93 -14.12
C LEU A 219 -0.51 -10.46 -14.15
N LEU A 220 0.49 -11.12 -13.56
CA LEU A 220 0.65 -12.57 -13.58
C LEU A 220 0.06 -13.27 -12.35
N ALA A 221 -0.52 -12.49 -11.43
CA ALA A 221 -0.99 -12.98 -10.15
C ALA A 221 -2.23 -13.88 -10.25
N GLU A 222 -3.04 -13.71 -11.31
CA GLU A 222 -4.37 -14.31 -11.35
C GLU A 222 -5.15 -13.96 -10.06
N ASP A 223 -5.59 -14.95 -9.29
CA ASP A 223 -6.24 -14.82 -7.98
C ASP A 223 -5.29 -14.99 -6.77
N ALA A 224 -4.01 -15.23 -7.01
CA ALA A 224 -3.05 -15.52 -5.94
C ALA A 224 -2.71 -14.30 -5.08
N VAL A 225 -2.68 -13.09 -5.67
CA VAL A 225 -2.32 -11.83 -4.99
C VAL A 225 -3.46 -10.84 -5.09
N ASP A 226 -3.81 -10.17 -4.01
CA ASP A 226 -4.78 -9.07 -4.02
C ASP A 226 -4.09 -7.70 -4.16
N PHE A 227 -2.96 -7.50 -3.48
CA PHE A 227 -2.29 -6.21 -3.41
C PHE A 227 -0.78 -6.35 -3.49
N VAL A 228 -0.15 -5.49 -4.30
CA VAL A 228 1.31 -5.32 -4.36
C VAL A 228 1.64 -3.91 -3.89
N VAL A 229 2.37 -3.82 -2.78
CA VAL A 229 2.79 -2.56 -2.15
C VAL A 229 4.26 -2.32 -2.46
N GLN A 230 4.52 -1.39 -3.35
CA GLN A 230 5.84 -1.17 -3.90
C GLN A 230 6.63 -0.12 -3.10
N SER A 231 7.93 -0.38 -2.88
CA SER A 231 8.88 0.56 -2.27
C SER A 231 10.25 0.45 -2.96
N HIS A 232 10.52 1.25 -3.93
CA HIS A 232 11.87 1.35 -4.51
C HIS A 232 12.05 2.72 -5.13
N ASP A 233 11.43 3.01 -6.18
CA ASP A 233 11.49 4.31 -6.84
C ASP A 233 10.06 4.72 -7.20
N ALA A 234 9.43 5.45 -6.30
CA ALA A 234 8.00 5.79 -6.41
C ALA A 234 7.72 6.91 -7.42
N LYS A 235 8.73 7.39 -8.16
CA LYS A 235 8.55 8.46 -9.16
C LYS A 235 7.65 7.99 -10.29
N GLY A 236 6.56 8.71 -10.51
CA GLY A 236 5.67 8.49 -11.66
C GLY A 236 4.63 7.38 -11.48
N ILE A 237 4.50 6.80 -10.29
CA ILE A 237 3.44 5.82 -10.02
C ILE A 237 2.14 6.57 -9.78
N GLY A 238 1.13 6.27 -10.59
CA GLY A 238 -0.23 6.73 -10.37
C GLY A 238 -0.81 6.21 -9.04
N ILE A 239 -1.80 6.89 -8.51
CA ILE A 239 -2.41 6.53 -7.23
C ILE A 239 -3.26 5.27 -7.42
N GLY A 240 -2.69 4.11 -7.02
CA GLY A 240 -3.43 2.87 -6.87
C GLY A 240 -4.13 2.39 -8.14
N GLU A 241 -3.38 2.14 -9.20
CA GLU A 241 -3.98 1.61 -10.42
C GLU A 241 -4.26 0.11 -10.25
N PRO A 242 -5.49 -0.34 -10.54
CA PRO A 242 -5.74 -1.75 -10.73
C PRO A 242 -4.94 -2.24 -11.93
N VAL A 243 -4.17 -3.30 -11.74
CA VAL A 243 -3.37 -3.91 -12.81
C VAL A 243 -3.91 -5.31 -13.06
N GLY A 244 -4.36 -5.54 -14.28
CA GLY A 244 -5.04 -6.79 -14.60
C GLY A 244 -6.46 -6.86 -14.01
N SER A 245 -6.97 -8.07 -13.81
CA SER A 245 -8.36 -8.32 -13.39
C SER A 245 -8.54 -8.51 -11.88
N HIS A 246 -7.46 -8.69 -11.11
CA HIS A 246 -7.56 -9.08 -9.69
C HIS A 246 -6.70 -8.23 -8.77
N ALA A 247 -5.41 -8.07 -9.03
CA ALA A 247 -4.48 -7.40 -8.15
C ALA A 247 -4.41 -5.88 -8.39
N ALA A 248 -4.20 -5.10 -7.31
CA ALA A 248 -3.88 -3.68 -7.39
C ALA A 248 -2.43 -3.43 -6.96
N VAL A 249 -1.75 -2.51 -7.67
CA VAL A 249 -0.38 -2.06 -7.36
C VAL A 249 -0.44 -0.62 -6.88
N PHE A 250 0.26 -0.31 -5.80
CA PHE A 250 0.38 1.05 -5.30
C PHE A 250 1.69 1.25 -4.51
N PRO A 251 2.20 2.50 -4.47
CA PRO A 251 3.36 2.82 -3.66
C PRO A 251 2.99 2.87 -2.18
N ALA A 252 3.94 2.49 -1.33
CA ALA A 252 3.82 2.64 0.12
C ALA A 252 4.02 4.08 0.62
N GLY A 253 4.33 5.00 -0.28
CA GLY A 253 4.83 6.34 0.03
C GLY A 253 6.33 6.45 -0.21
N GLY A 254 6.91 7.58 0.12
CA GLY A 254 8.36 7.81 0.00
C GLY A 254 8.85 8.88 0.97
N LEU A 255 10.08 8.75 1.43
CA LEU A 255 10.74 9.67 2.35
C LEU A 255 9.91 9.97 3.61
N GLY A 256 9.09 9.01 4.05
CA GLY A 256 8.23 9.15 5.22
C GLY A 256 7.17 10.26 5.14
N ARG A 257 6.84 10.78 3.93
CA ARG A 257 5.94 11.93 3.76
C ARG A 257 4.47 11.60 3.90
N GLN A 258 4.11 10.32 3.75
CA GLN A 258 2.72 9.86 3.82
C GLN A 258 2.64 8.43 4.33
N LEU A 259 1.46 8.06 4.81
CA LEU A 259 1.04 6.69 5.06
C LEU A 259 0.07 6.27 3.95
N THR A 260 0.23 5.07 3.44
CA THR A 260 -0.76 4.47 2.55
C THR A 260 -1.77 3.71 3.40
N ARG A 261 -3.04 4.01 3.21
CA ARG A 261 -4.18 3.43 3.94
C ARG A 261 -5.05 2.65 2.98
N LEU A 262 -5.19 1.36 3.22
CA LEU A 262 -6.05 0.46 2.47
C LEU A 262 -7.13 -0.07 3.42
N GLU A 263 -8.37 0.35 3.25
CA GLU A 263 -9.51 -0.21 3.95
C GLU A 263 -10.12 -1.35 3.14
N LEU A 264 -10.33 -2.48 3.78
CA LEU A 264 -10.91 -3.69 3.18
C LEU A 264 -12.29 -3.97 3.76
N SER A 265 -13.20 -4.42 2.90
CA SER A 265 -14.49 -5.01 3.26
C SER A 265 -14.64 -6.34 2.50
N VAL A 266 -14.79 -7.43 3.22
CA VAL A 266 -14.81 -8.79 2.64
C VAL A 266 -16.04 -9.53 3.16
N GLU A 267 -16.94 -9.91 2.25
CA GLU A 267 -18.12 -10.72 2.51
C GLU A 267 -18.04 -12.09 1.82
N GLY A 268 -17.33 -12.19 0.70
CA GLY A 268 -17.24 -13.40 -0.10
C GLY A 268 -15.94 -13.49 -0.91
N PRO A 269 -15.85 -14.46 -1.84
CA PRO A 269 -14.71 -14.64 -2.73
C PRO A 269 -14.72 -13.65 -3.89
N GLY A 270 -13.67 -13.69 -4.73
CA GLY A 270 -13.54 -12.92 -5.96
C GLY A 270 -12.61 -11.71 -5.85
N PRO A 271 -12.47 -10.93 -6.94
CA PRO A 271 -11.63 -9.74 -6.96
C PRO A 271 -12.20 -8.63 -6.08
N SER A 272 -11.33 -7.80 -5.54
CA SER A 272 -11.72 -6.69 -4.69
C SER A 272 -12.06 -5.46 -5.52
N LYS A 273 -13.30 -4.97 -5.44
CA LYS A 273 -13.75 -3.75 -6.11
C LYS A 273 -13.12 -2.51 -5.48
N ASP A 274 -12.51 -1.67 -6.29
CA ASP A 274 -11.93 -0.40 -5.83
C ASP A 274 -13.01 0.68 -5.66
N LEU A 275 -13.28 1.04 -4.41
CA LEU A 275 -14.23 2.11 -4.06
C LEU A 275 -13.61 3.51 -4.15
N GLY A 276 -12.29 3.61 -4.22
CA GLY A 276 -11.58 4.88 -4.39
C GLY A 276 -11.63 5.42 -5.81
N SER A 277 -12.00 4.60 -6.80
CA SER A 277 -12.07 5.01 -8.22
C SER A 277 -13.02 6.19 -8.44
N GLY A 278 -14.18 6.21 -7.79
CA GLY A 278 -15.12 7.33 -7.92
C GLY A 278 -14.57 8.68 -7.41
N SER A 279 -13.79 8.68 -6.33
CA SER A 279 -13.12 9.91 -5.85
C SER A 279 -12.03 10.37 -6.82
N ARG A 280 -11.26 9.46 -7.38
CA ARG A 280 -10.26 9.77 -8.41
C ARG A 280 -10.91 10.25 -9.71
N ALA A 281 -11.97 9.59 -10.15
CA ALA A 281 -12.75 10.02 -11.32
C ALA A 281 -13.26 11.45 -11.15
N ARG A 282 -13.79 11.79 -9.96
CA ARG A 282 -14.26 13.16 -9.69
C ARG A 282 -13.15 14.21 -9.77
N GLN A 283 -11.95 13.89 -9.24
CA GLN A 283 -10.80 14.79 -9.36
C GLN A 283 -10.32 14.95 -10.81
N GLN A 284 -10.30 13.85 -11.57
CA GLN A 284 -9.93 13.89 -12.98
C GLN A 284 -10.96 14.65 -13.85
N LEU A 285 -12.25 14.54 -13.53
CA LEU A 285 -13.30 15.27 -14.22
C LEU A 285 -13.05 16.77 -14.20
N VAL A 286 -12.72 17.35 -13.06
CA VAL A 286 -12.40 18.80 -12.96
C VAL A 286 -11.28 19.20 -13.92
N VAL A 287 -10.25 18.36 -14.08
CA VAL A 287 -9.14 18.63 -15.01
C VAL A 287 -9.59 18.49 -16.46
N VAL A 288 -10.35 17.45 -16.78
CA VAL A 288 -10.86 17.20 -18.14
C VAL A 288 -11.82 18.29 -18.57
N GLU A 289 -12.75 18.70 -17.70
CA GLU A 289 -13.67 19.83 -17.95
C GLU A 289 -12.92 21.15 -18.20
N GLY A 290 -11.88 21.44 -17.39
CA GLY A 290 -11.04 22.63 -17.61
C GLY A 290 -10.27 22.59 -18.94
N ASN A 291 -9.80 21.42 -19.35
CA ASN A 291 -9.12 21.25 -20.63
C ASN A 291 -10.11 21.34 -21.82
N LEU A 292 -11.30 20.79 -21.66
CA LEU A 292 -12.38 20.86 -22.68
C LEU A 292 -12.80 22.32 -22.93
N LEU A 293 -13.00 23.09 -21.85
CA LEU A 293 -13.29 24.51 -21.94
C LEU A 293 -12.22 25.27 -22.75
N LYS A 294 -10.93 25.05 -22.39
CA LYS A 294 -9.81 25.66 -23.11
C LYS A 294 -9.71 25.24 -24.57
N ALA A 295 -10.05 24.00 -24.91
CA ALA A 295 -10.06 23.51 -26.29
C ALA A 295 -11.16 24.18 -27.10
N HIS A 296 -12.36 24.37 -26.56
CA HIS A 296 -13.44 25.12 -27.17
C HIS A 296 -13.09 26.58 -27.38
N GLU A 297 -12.50 27.26 -26.39
CA GLU A 297 -12.05 28.65 -26.54
C GLU A 297 -11.02 28.79 -27.68
N LYS A 298 -10.04 27.88 -27.73
CA LYS A 298 -9.04 27.84 -28.80
C LYS A 298 -9.68 27.58 -30.18
N LEU A 299 -10.63 26.63 -30.26
CA LEU A 299 -11.32 26.32 -31.52
C LEU A 299 -12.08 27.54 -32.06
N THR A 300 -12.70 28.33 -31.18
CA THR A 300 -13.39 29.56 -31.55
C THR A 300 -12.45 30.62 -32.18
N SER A 301 -11.20 30.65 -31.71
CA SER A 301 -10.18 31.60 -32.16
C SER A 301 -9.29 31.11 -33.31
N ALA A 302 -9.31 29.80 -33.61
CA ALA A 302 -8.47 29.17 -34.63
C ALA A 302 -8.86 29.62 -36.04
N LYS A 303 -7.87 30.09 -36.84
CA LYS A 303 -8.06 30.64 -38.16
C LYS A 303 -7.78 29.67 -39.30
N ASP A 304 -6.92 28.69 -39.08
CA ASP A 304 -6.54 27.71 -40.09
C ASP A 304 -7.31 26.38 -39.90
N GLU A 305 -7.54 25.67 -41.01
CA GLU A 305 -8.33 24.44 -41.03
C GLU A 305 -7.64 23.26 -40.32
N GLN A 306 -6.31 23.20 -40.40
CA GLN A 306 -5.56 22.13 -39.75
C GLN A 306 -5.70 22.22 -38.23
N THR A 307 -5.43 23.38 -37.63
CA THR A 307 -5.59 23.64 -36.19
C THR A 307 -7.03 23.37 -35.72
N ARG A 308 -8.03 23.76 -36.53
CA ARG A 308 -9.44 23.46 -36.24
C ARG A 308 -9.72 21.97 -36.21
N GLY A 309 -9.17 21.21 -37.15
CA GLY A 309 -9.29 19.76 -37.22
C GLY A 309 -8.68 19.09 -35.97
N GLU A 310 -7.45 19.46 -35.61
CA GLU A 310 -6.75 18.94 -34.44
C GLU A 310 -7.50 19.23 -33.12
N LEU A 311 -8.00 20.46 -32.96
CA LEU A 311 -8.79 20.85 -31.80
C LEU A 311 -10.13 20.11 -31.71
N THR A 312 -10.79 19.90 -32.85
CA THR A 312 -12.04 19.12 -32.89
C THR A 312 -11.80 17.68 -32.45
N GLN A 313 -10.73 17.05 -32.93
CA GLN A 313 -10.36 15.71 -32.49
C GLN A 313 -10.05 15.66 -30.97
N THR A 314 -9.30 16.65 -30.48
CA THR A 314 -9.00 16.78 -29.05
C THR A 314 -10.27 16.90 -28.19
N ILE A 315 -11.27 17.68 -28.66
CA ILE A 315 -12.56 17.82 -27.97
C ILE A 315 -13.29 16.47 -27.90
N VAL A 316 -13.34 15.73 -29.01
CA VAL A 316 -13.99 14.40 -29.04
C VAL A 316 -13.32 13.42 -28.07
N GLU A 317 -11.99 13.43 -28.00
CA GLU A 317 -11.23 12.59 -27.06
C GLU A 317 -11.51 12.98 -25.60
N LEU A 318 -11.51 14.27 -25.27
CA LEU A 318 -11.83 14.79 -23.94
C LEU A 318 -13.26 14.47 -23.51
N GLU A 319 -14.24 14.63 -24.41
CA GLU A 319 -15.63 14.23 -24.14
C GLU A 319 -15.78 12.72 -23.94
N GLY A 320 -15.04 11.91 -24.71
CA GLY A 320 -14.98 10.46 -24.51
C GLY A 320 -14.44 10.10 -23.13
N ARG A 321 -13.35 10.77 -22.72
CA ARG A 321 -12.77 10.59 -21.39
C ARG A 321 -13.71 11.05 -20.28
N MET A 322 -14.42 12.16 -20.47
CA MET A 322 -15.40 12.66 -19.51
C MET A 322 -16.51 11.63 -19.27
N ARG A 323 -17.13 11.10 -20.32
CA ARG A 323 -18.16 10.04 -20.20
C ARG A 323 -17.65 8.80 -19.47
N GLN A 324 -16.41 8.37 -19.72
CA GLN A 324 -15.79 7.26 -19.02
C GLN A 324 -15.69 7.56 -17.51
N LEU A 325 -15.17 8.73 -17.13
CA LEU A 325 -15.02 9.14 -15.73
C LEU A 325 -16.36 9.27 -15.02
N GLU A 326 -17.39 9.80 -15.70
CA GLU A 326 -18.76 9.89 -15.17
C GLU A 326 -19.32 8.49 -14.81
N SER A 327 -19.04 7.48 -15.63
CA SER A 327 -19.43 6.10 -15.34
C SER A 327 -18.76 5.49 -14.09
N GLU A 328 -17.64 6.07 -13.68
CA GLU A 328 -16.86 5.64 -12.52
C GLU A 328 -17.24 6.37 -11.20
N LEU A 329 -18.13 7.38 -11.25
CA LEU A 329 -18.46 8.20 -10.07
C LEU A 329 -19.24 7.46 -8.99
N ASP A 330 -20.14 6.57 -9.34
CA ASP A 330 -21.04 5.87 -8.41
C ASP A 330 -20.65 4.41 -8.24
N VAL A 331 -19.46 4.19 -7.69
CA VAL A 331 -18.95 2.84 -7.40
C VAL A 331 -19.49 2.35 -6.07
N LYS A 332 -20.32 1.30 -6.10
CA LYS A 332 -20.88 0.64 -4.91
C LYS A 332 -20.14 -0.66 -4.61
N PRO A 333 -20.03 -1.04 -3.31
CA PRO A 333 -19.55 -2.37 -2.95
C PRO A 333 -20.43 -3.45 -3.61
N PRO A 334 -19.83 -4.53 -4.14
CA PRO A 334 -20.62 -5.66 -4.63
C PRO A 334 -21.27 -6.38 -3.43
N ALA A 335 -22.56 -6.68 -3.54
CA ALA A 335 -23.27 -7.46 -2.51
C ALA A 335 -22.64 -8.87 -2.41
N GLY A 336 -22.26 -9.28 -1.21
CA GLY A 336 -21.63 -10.57 -0.96
C GLY A 336 -20.23 -10.73 -1.55
N GLY A 337 -19.57 -9.63 -1.93
CA GLY A 337 -18.27 -9.62 -2.58
C GLY A 337 -17.15 -9.02 -1.74
N ARG A 338 -16.18 -8.45 -2.41
CA ARG A 338 -15.01 -7.81 -1.79
C ARG A 338 -14.86 -6.38 -2.32
N ALA A 339 -14.50 -5.48 -1.44
CA ALA A 339 -14.20 -4.11 -1.80
C ALA A 339 -12.97 -3.59 -1.05
N HIS A 340 -12.30 -2.62 -1.65
CA HIS A 340 -11.23 -1.87 -0.98
C HIS A 340 -11.32 -0.39 -1.31
N GLN A 341 -10.77 0.41 -0.40
CA GLN A 341 -10.60 1.84 -0.62
C GLN A 341 -9.16 2.21 -0.28
N LEU A 342 -8.43 2.65 -1.29
CA LEU A 342 -7.08 3.18 -1.15
C LEU A 342 -7.14 4.69 -0.91
N SER A 343 -6.36 5.16 0.07
CA SER A 343 -6.17 6.58 0.37
C SER A 343 -4.77 6.83 0.92
N TYR A 344 -4.34 8.10 0.92
CA TYR A 344 -3.06 8.51 1.47
C TYR A 344 -3.27 9.53 2.58
N ILE A 345 -2.57 9.33 3.70
CA ILE A 345 -2.55 10.26 4.81
C ILE A 345 -1.25 11.05 4.69
N THR A 346 -1.33 12.27 4.19
CA THR A 346 -0.17 13.17 4.09
C THR A 346 0.25 13.62 5.49
N LEU A 347 1.52 13.44 5.83
CA LEU A 347 2.09 13.85 7.11
C LEU A 347 2.55 15.32 7.04
N GLY A 348 1.62 16.21 6.69
CA GLY A 348 1.82 17.65 6.60
C GLY A 348 1.60 18.36 7.94
N GLN A 349 1.55 19.70 7.88
CA GLN A 349 1.38 20.56 9.06
C GLN A 349 0.05 20.35 9.80
N ALA A 350 -0.97 19.83 9.12
CA ALA A 350 -2.27 19.50 9.74
C ALA A 350 -2.19 18.32 10.72
N VAL A 351 -1.13 17.50 10.65
CA VAL A 351 -0.89 16.40 11.58
C VAL A 351 0.02 16.87 12.68
N ALA A 352 -0.47 16.88 13.90
CA ALA A 352 0.31 17.31 15.08
C ALA A 352 1.52 16.39 15.29
N ASP A 353 2.64 16.98 15.68
CA ASP A 353 3.83 16.24 16.11
C ASP A 353 3.58 15.62 17.51
N ASP A 354 4.00 14.35 17.70
CA ASP A 354 4.17 13.82 19.05
C ASP A 354 5.33 14.56 19.74
N PRO A 355 5.09 15.28 20.84
CA PRO A 355 6.09 16.19 21.39
C PRO A 355 7.32 15.49 22.00
N VAL A 356 7.16 14.24 22.44
CA VAL A 356 8.27 13.46 23.01
C VAL A 356 9.17 12.97 21.88
N LEU A 357 8.58 12.42 20.84
CA LEU A 357 9.35 11.93 19.71
C LEU A 357 9.98 13.06 18.90
N LYS A 358 9.30 14.21 18.79
CA LYS A 358 9.85 15.39 18.15
C LYS A 358 11.16 15.83 18.81
N ARG A 359 11.18 15.98 20.14
CA ARG A 359 12.41 16.33 20.87
C ARG A 359 13.53 15.33 20.66
N ARG A 360 13.21 14.04 20.58
CA ARG A 360 14.18 13.00 20.32
C ARG A 360 14.75 13.06 18.90
N VAL A 361 13.93 13.37 17.91
CA VAL A 361 14.36 13.61 16.54
C VAL A 361 15.28 14.84 16.50
N GLU A 362 14.95 15.95 17.17
CA GLU A 362 15.74 17.16 17.26
C GLU A 362 17.11 16.96 17.96
N GLN A 363 17.22 15.98 18.85
CA GLN A 363 18.50 15.61 19.48
C GLN A 363 19.45 14.90 18.48
N ILE A 364 18.89 14.07 17.59
CA ILE A 364 19.67 13.36 16.56
C ILE A 364 19.95 14.31 15.36
N GLU A 365 18.95 15.07 14.98
CA GLU A 365 18.98 15.96 13.82
C GLU A 365 18.46 17.34 14.21
N PRO A 366 19.34 18.23 14.74
CA PRO A 366 18.94 19.58 15.14
C PRO A 366 18.36 20.38 13.95
N SER A 367 17.30 21.14 14.23
CA SER A 367 16.64 22.00 13.23
C SER A 367 17.65 22.96 12.60
N GLY A 368 17.88 22.82 11.30
CA GLY A 368 18.90 23.57 10.54
C GLY A 368 20.05 22.73 10.00
N SER A 369 20.29 21.51 10.50
CA SER A 369 21.28 20.58 9.95
C SER A 369 20.76 19.82 8.71
N ALA A 370 19.46 19.73 8.53
CA ALA A 370 18.79 19.03 7.42
C ALA A 370 19.18 19.58 6.02
N ASN A 371 19.71 20.80 5.93
CA ASN A 371 20.13 21.41 4.66
C ASN A 371 21.56 21.06 4.22
N ALA A 372 22.34 20.36 5.05
CA ALA A 372 23.73 20.04 4.75
C ALA A 372 23.94 18.64 4.13
N ALA A 373 22.90 17.79 4.09
CA ALA A 373 22.97 16.40 3.64
C ALA A 373 22.10 16.08 2.41
N HIS A 374 21.62 17.10 1.70
CA HIS A 374 20.79 16.92 0.48
C HIS A 374 21.55 17.25 -0.79
#